data_03a930864a451657f2265a06c26c7be5
#
_entry.id   03a930864a451657f2265a06c26c7be5
#
_cell.length_a   1.000
_cell.length_b   1.000
_cell.length_c   1.000
_cell.angle_alpha   90.00
_cell.angle_beta   90.00
_cell.angle_gamma   90.00
#
_symmetry.space_group_name_H-M   'P 1'
#
loop_
_entity.id
_entity.type
_entity.pdbx_description
1 polymer ?
#
loop_
_entity_poly.entity_id
_entity_poly.type
_entity_poly.pdbx_seq_one_letter_code
_entity_poly.pdbx_strand_id
1 'polypeptide(L)'
;MAKNKSNLVARHFCYIQLQNFYYKYRHIDKLYVDKCIQYCWLDINSLSEMQNEYITREIQTIKQLAPYHEADYEAKETVRIKEEGFIGRIPAFSRLVIIFEKQGEYELAMDICARAISYGQGTESFNERKEKLQKKLNNKIQKQKG
;
A
#
# COMPACT_ATOMS: atom_id res chain seq x y z
N MET A 1 -26.10 9.46 -13.03
CA MET A 1 -25.69 8.26 -13.75
C MET A 1 -24.78 7.41 -12.88
N ALA A 2 -24.89 6.12 -13.03
CA ALA A 2 -24.10 5.15 -12.26
C ALA A 2 -22.59 5.36 -12.39
N LYS A 3 -22.16 6.00 -13.44
CA LYS A 3 -20.76 6.36 -13.71
C LYS A 3 -20.11 7.18 -12.59
N ASN A 4 -20.91 7.80 -11.72
CA ASN A 4 -20.35 8.59 -10.62
C ASN A 4 -20.08 7.76 -9.37
N LYS A 5 -20.44 6.48 -9.40
CA LYS A 5 -20.02 5.59 -8.31
C LYS A 5 -18.53 5.39 -8.43
N SER A 6 -17.78 5.88 -7.46
CA SER A 6 -16.36 5.61 -7.42
C SER A 6 -16.13 4.11 -7.24
N ASN A 7 -15.12 3.60 -7.89
CA ASN A 7 -14.64 2.24 -7.69
C ASN A 7 -13.19 2.33 -7.25
N LEU A 8 -13.01 2.57 -5.96
CA LEU A 8 -11.68 2.84 -5.41
C LEU A 8 -10.79 1.60 -5.43
N VAL A 9 -11.39 0.41 -5.30
CA VAL A 9 -10.64 -0.84 -5.42
C VAL A 9 -10.10 -1.00 -6.85
N ALA A 10 -10.93 -0.75 -7.85
CA ALA A 10 -10.49 -0.79 -9.25
C ALA A 10 -9.41 0.28 -9.53
N ARG A 11 -9.57 1.47 -8.96
CA ARG A 11 -8.56 2.54 -9.07
C ARG A 11 -7.23 2.12 -8.46
N HIS A 12 -7.25 1.45 -7.31
CA HIS A 12 -6.06 0.89 -6.68
C HIS A 12 -5.31 -0.02 -7.66
N PHE A 13 -6.01 -0.95 -8.31
CA PHE A 13 -5.39 -1.86 -9.29
C PHE A 13 -4.86 -1.12 -10.52
N CYS A 14 -5.54 -0.05 -10.96
CA CYS A 14 -5.02 0.81 -12.03
C CYS A 14 -3.71 1.48 -11.64
N TYR A 15 -3.63 1.99 -10.42
CA TYR A 15 -2.39 2.57 -9.90
C TYR A 15 -1.26 1.54 -9.89
N ILE A 16 -1.55 0.30 -9.50
CA ILE A 16 -0.54 -0.77 -9.52
C ILE A 16 -0.02 -1.00 -10.94
N GLN A 17 -0.89 -1.03 -11.93
CA GLN A 17 -0.47 -1.21 -13.33
C GLN A 17 0.40 -0.05 -13.83
N LEU A 18 0.04 1.18 -13.48
CA LEU A 18 0.85 2.35 -13.82
C LEU A 18 2.20 2.32 -13.13
N GLN A 19 2.24 1.96 -11.85
CA GLN A 19 3.48 1.78 -11.11
C GLN A 19 4.36 0.72 -11.79
N ASN A 20 3.78 -0.42 -12.18
CA ASN A 20 4.50 -1.49 -12.85
C ASN A 20 5.17 -1.00 -14.13
N PHE A 21 4.42 -0.27 -14.95
CA PHE A 21 4.91 0.27 -16.21
C PHE A 21 6.10 1.21 -15.97
N TYR A 22 5.91 2.22 -15.13
CA TYR A 22 6.94 3.22 -14.91
C TYR A 22 8.16 2.63 -14.18
N TYR A 23 7.96 1.71 -13.27
CA TYR A 23 9.06 1.03 -12.59
C TYR A 23 9.90 0.20 -13.56
N LYS A 24 9.24 -0.51 -14.47
CA LYS A 24 9.92 -1.35 -15.47
C LYS A 24 10.87 -0.52 -16.33
N TYR A 25 10.47 0.70 -16.69
CA TYR A 25 11.23 1.56 -17.59
C TYR A 25 12.00 2.67 -16.85
N ARG A 26 12.20 2.54 -15.55
CA ARG A 26 12.81 3.57 -14.71
C ARG A 26 14.24 3.96 -15.10
N HIS A 27 14.93 3.09 -15.83
CA HIS A 27 16.31 3.34 -16.26
C HIS A 27 16.42 4.14 -17.56
N ILE A 28 15.28 4.33 -18.27
CA ILE A 28 15.28 5.02 -19.55
C ILE A 28 15.38 6.53 -19.35
N ASP A 29 14.65 7.06 -18.39
CA ASP A 29 14.59 8.49 -18.13
C ASP A 29 14.12 8.71 -16.69
N LYS A 30 14.65 9.76 -16.07
CA LYS A 30 14.24 10.17 -14.73
C LYS A 30 12.72 10.39 -14.62
N LEU A 31 12.08 10.84 -15.72
CA LEU A 31 10.64 11.04 -15.76
C LEU A 31 9.88 9.77 -15.35
N TYR A 32 10.35 8.60 -15.75
CA TYR A 32 9.68 7.34 -15.40
C TYR A 32 9.77 7.03 -13.91
N VAL A 33 10.91 7.33 -13.26
CA VAL A 33 11.03 7.21 -11.81
C VAL A 33 10.06 8.16 -11.12
N ASP A 34 10.03 9.41 -11.55
CA ASP A 34 9.16 10.43 -10.96
C ASP A 34 7.67 10.05 -11.09
N LYS A 35 7.28 9.51 -12.24
CA LYS A 35 5.92 9.02 -12.45
C LYS A 35 5.60 7.82 -11.58
N CYS A 36 6.53 6.90 -11.43
CA CYS A 36 6.36 5.75 -10.54
C CYS A 36 6.12 6.21 -9.10
N ILE A 37 6.93 7.15 -8.62
CA ILE A 37 6.77 7.74 -7.28
C ILE A 37 5.38 8.38 -7.15
N GLN A 38 4.97 9.15 -8.15
CA GLN A 38 3.67 9.82 -8.14
C GLN A 38 2.52 8.82 -7.97
N TYR A 39 2.50 7.75 -8.77
CA TYR A 39 1.43 6.77 -8.72
C TYR A 39 1.50 5.91 -7.46
N CYS A 40 2.69 5.68 -6.91
CA CYS A 40 2.82 5.03 -5.61
C CYS A 40 2.17 5.88 -4.51
N TRP A 41 2.44 7.18 -4.48
CA TRP A 41 1.86 8.08 -3.49
C TRP A 41 0.34 8.23 -3.65
N LEU A 42 -0.15 8.32 -4.88
CA LEU A 42 -1.59 8.37 -5.13
C LEU A 42 -2.28 7.14 -4.57
N ASP A 43 -1.69 5.98 -4.75
CA ASP A 43 -2.24 4.72 -4.22
C ASP A 43 -2.21 4.71 -2.69
N ILE A 44 -1.07 4.98 -2.09
CA ILE A 44 -0.91 4.98 -0.63
C ILE A 44 -1.86 5.98 0.02
N ASN A 45 -1.97 7.17 -0.53
CA ASN A 45 -2.84 8.21 0.03
C ASN A 45 -4.33 7.92 -0.14
N SER A 46 -4.68 6.97 -1.00
CA SER A 46 -6.07 6.54 -1.24
C SER A 46 -6.44 5.29 -0.43
N LEU A 47 -5.51 4.68 0.29
CA LEU A 47 -5.74 3.37 0.92
C LEU A 47 -6.87 3.40 1.94
N SER A 48 -6.96 4.43 2.78
CA SER A 48 -8.01 4.52 3.80
C SER A 48 -9.39 4.55 3.16
N GLU A 49 -9.57 5.36 2.13
CA GLU A 49 -10.84 5.44 1.39
C GLU A 49 -11.16 4.12 0.69
N MET A 50 -10.16 3.52 0.06
CA MET A 50 -10.32 2.24 -0.62
C MET A 50 -10.74 1.14 0.37
N GLN A 51 -10.11 1.09 1.54
CA GLN A 51 -10.46 0.15 2.59
C GLN A 51 -11.91 0.33 3.03
N ASN A 52 -12.33 1.56 3.27
CA ASN A 52 -13.70 1.86 3.69
C ASN A 52 -14.71 1.43 2.63
N GLU A 53 -14.45 1.72 1.37
CA GLU A 53 -15.31 1.30 0.27
C GLU A 53 -15.39 -0.23 0.16
N TYR A 54 -14.24 -0.90 0.26
CA TYR A 54 -14.18 -2.35 0.23
C TYR A 54 -15.02 -2.96 1.35
N ILE A 55 -14.84 -2.51 2.58
CA ILE A 55 -15.58 -3.00 3.74
C ILE A 55 -17.09 -2.78 3.56
N THR A 56 -17.48 -1.59 3.10
CA THR A 56 -18.89 -1.25 2.87
C THR A 56 -19.53 -2.20 1.86
N ARG A 57 -18.86 -2.46 0.75
CA ARG A 57 -19.35 -3.38 -0.29
C ARG A 57 -19.46 -4.80 0.21
N GLU A 58 -18.46 -5.26 0.96
CA GLU A 58 -18.46 -6.62 1.50
C GLU A 58 -19.59 -6.80 2.51
N ILE A 59 -19.87 -5.80 3.35
CA ILE A 59 -20.97 -5.84 4.30
C ILE A 59 -22.31 -5.92 3.55
N GLN A 60 -22.48 -5.18 2.45
CA GLN A 60 -23.69 -5.26 1.63
C GLN A 60 -23.87 -6.67 1.07
N THR A 61 -22.81 -7.28 0.58
CA THR A 61 -22.84 -8.66 0.08
C THR A 61 -23.21 -9.64 1.18
N ILE A 62 -22.62 -9.48 2.37
CA ILE A 62 -22.93 -10.31 3.53
C ILE A 62 -24.43 -10.23 3.87
N LYS A 63 -25.00 -9.04 3.87
CA LYS A 63 -26.43 -8.84 4.13
C LYS A 63 -27.32 -9.52 3.09
N GLN A 64 -26.91 -9.48 1.82
CA GLN A 64 -27.64 -10.14 0.74
C GLN A 64 -27.61 -11.65 0.87
N LEU A 65 -26.50 -12.22 1.37
CA LEU A 65 -26.32 -13.65 1.52
C LEU A 65 -26.87 -14.20 2.84
N ALA A 66 -27.06 -13.34 3.84
CA ALA A 66 -27.49 -13.75 5.18
C ALA A 66 -28.75 -14.62 5.22
N PRO A 67 -29.81 -14.37 4.39
CA PRO A 67 -31.00 -15.23 4.40
C PRO A 67 -30.75 -16.68 4.00
N TYR A 68 -29.62 -16.95 3.34
CA TYR A 68 -29.27 -18.29 2.86
C TYR A 68 -28.30 -19.02 3.79
N HIS A 69 -27.97 -18.43 4.94
CA HIS A 69 -26.98 -18.94 5.88
C HIS A 69 -27.57 -19.03 7.29
N GLU A 70 -26.75 -19.50 8.23
CA GLU A 70 -27.11 -19.60 9.63
C GLU A 70 -27.44 -18.24 10.25
N ALA A 71 -28.21 -18.22 11.34
CA ALA A 71 -28.69 -16.98 11.96
C ALA A 71 -27.57 -16.02 12.37
N ASP A 72 -26.38 -16.53 12.73
CA ASP A 72 -25.24 -15.73 13.18
C ASP A 72 -24.28 -15.34 12.06
N TYR A 73 -24.56 -15.75 10.82
CA TYR A 73 -23.66 -15.51 9.67
C TYR A 73 -23.36 -14.04 9.49
N GLU A 74 -24.39 -13.17 9.44
CA GLU A 74 -24.21 -11.74 9.20
C GLU A 74 -23.31 -11.12 10.27
N ALA A 75 -23.57 -11.41 11.54
CA ALA A 75 -22.80 -10.84 12.65
C ALA A 75 -21.34 -11.28 12.60
N LYS A 76 -21.08 -12.57 12.42
CA LYS A 76 -19.73 -13.12 12.35
C LYS A 76 -18.94 -12.58 11.17
N GLU A 77 -19.54 -12.59 9.98
CA GLU A 77 -18.86 -12.14 8.76
C GLU A 77 -18.61 -10.63 8.77
N THR A 78 -19.52 -9.84 9.34
CA THR A 78 -19.34 -8.40 9.47
C THR A 78 -18.14 -8.08 10.36
N VAL A 79 -18.02 -8.77 11.50
CA VAL A 79 -16.86 -8.60 12.40
C VAL A 79 -15.56 -8.98 11.67
N ARG A 80 -15.56 -10.12 10.96
CA ARG A 80 -14.39 -10.58 10.22
C ARG A 80 -13.92 -9.54 9.19
N ILE A 81 -14.86 -9.04 8.38
CA ILE A 81 -14.51 -8.05 7.34
C ILE A 81 -14.00 -6.75 7.94
N LYS A 82 -14.59 -6.28 9.04
CA LYS A 82 -14.12 -5.05 9.70
C LYS A 82 -12.72 -5.21 10.29
N GLU A 83 -12.39 -6.39 10.79
CA GLU A 83 -11.07 -6.67 11.36
C GLU A 83 -10.01 -6.87 10.28
N GLU A 84 -10.32 -7.66 9.25
CA GLU A 84 -9.36 -7.99 8.19
C GLU A 84 -9.21 -6.89 7.16
N GLY A 85 -10.31 -6.26 6.74
CA GLY A 85 -10.32 -5.27 5.68
C GLY A 85 -9.87 -5.86 4.35
N PHE A 86 -9.33 -5.01 3.50
CA PHE A 86 -8.73 -5.42 2.22
C PHE A 86 -7.35 -6.05 2.51
N ILE A 87 -7.22 -7.33 2.20
CA ILE A 87 -6.01 -8.11 2.50
C ILE A 87 -5.08 -8.27 1.29
N GLY A 88 -5.36 -7.56 0.20
CA GLY A 88 -4.54 -7.62 -1.00
C GLY A 88 -3.17 -7.00 -0.80
N ARG A 89 -2.25 -7.37 -1.69
CA ARG A 89 -0.89 -6.84 -1.71
C ARG A 89 -0.89 -5.38 -2.18
N ILE A 90 -0.04 -4.57 -1.56
CA ILE A 90 0.15 -3.16 -1.90
C ILE A 90 1.61 -2.94 -2.31
N PRO A 91 1.94 -3.12 -3.61
CA PRO A 91 3.34 -3.04 -4.06
C PRO A 91 3.98 -1.66 -3.91
N ALA A 92 3.16 -0.60 -3.80
CA ALA A 92 3.66 0.77 -3.71
C ALA A 92 4.69 0.96 -2.60
N PHE A 93 4.47 0.32 -1.45
CA PHE A 93 5.40 0.45 -0.32
C PHE A 93 6.79 -0.06 -0.66
N SER A 94 6.89 -1.29 -1.16
CA SER A 94 8.19 -1.88 -1.51
C SER A 94 8.90 -1.07 -2.60
N ARG A 95 8.15 -0.58 -3.58
CA ARG A 95 8.73 0.21 -4.67
C ARG A 95 9.30 1.52 -4.19
N LEU A 96 8.56 2.24 -3.36
CA LEU A 96 9.06 3.50 -2.81
C LEU A 96 10.29 3.28 -1.94
N VAL A 97 10.30 2.22 -1.12
CA VAL A 97 11.46 1.89 -0.29
C VAL A 97 12.70 1.68 -1.18
N ILE A 98 12.57 0.88 -2.24
CA ILE A 98 13.69 0.61 -3.15
C ILE A 98 14.17 1.88 -3.84
N ILE A 99 13.25 2.69 -4.35
CA ILE A 99 13.57 3.93 -5.06
C ILE A 99 14.29 4.91 -4.13
N PHE A 100 13.72 5.16 -2.95
CA PHE A 100 14.29 6.11 -2.01
C PHE A 100 15.63 5.64 -1.44
N GLU A 101 15.79 4.33 -1.20
CA GLU A 101 17.08 3.78 -0.77
C GLU A 101 18.16 4.05 -1.83
N LYS A 102 17.85 3.83 -3.10
CA LYS A 102 18.81 4.10 -4.20
C LYS A 102 19.13 5.58 -4.33
N GLN A 103 18.20 6.45 -3.97
CA GLN A 103 18.41 7.90 -3.98
C GLN A 103 19.15 8.39 -2.74
N GLY A 104 19.45 7.51 -1.79
CA GLY A 104 20.09 7.89 -0.53
C GLY A 104 19.14 8.54 0.47
N GLU A 105 17.83 8.51 0.21
CA GLU A 105 16.80 9.07 1.06
C GLU A 105 16.36 8.03 2.11
N TYR A 106 17.29 7.69 3.02
CA TYR A 106 17.08 6.56 3.94
C TYR A 106 16.00 6.82 4.96
N GLU A 107 15.89 8.04 5.49
CA GLU A 107 14.83 8.38 6.45
C GLU A 107 13.45 8.23 5.84
N LEU A 108 13.29 8.73 4.61
CA LEU A 108 12.03 8.63 3.89
C LEU A 108 11.67 7.17 3.60
N ALA A 109 12.67 6.36 3.20
CA ALA A 109 12.46 4.93 2.98
C ALA A 109 12.01 4.22 4.27
N MET A 110 12.59 4.58 5.42
CA MET A 110 12.20 4.04 6.72
C MET A 110 10.76 4.42 7.08
N ASP A 111 10.35 5.65 6.81
CA ASP A 111 8.98 6.11 7.04
C ASP A 111 7.98 5.30 6.22
N ILE A 112 8.33 4.99 4.97
CA ILE A 112 7.49 4.15 4.11
C ILE A 112 7.38 2.73 4.69
N CYS A 113 8.47 2.16 5.20
CA CYS A 113 8.42 0.86 5.88
C CYS A 113 7.45 0.88 7.06
N ALA A 114 7.50 1.93 7.88
CA ALA A 114 6.59 2.08 9.02
C ALA A 114 5.12 2.14 8.58
N ARG A 115 4.84 2.87 7.51
CA ARG A 115 3.48 2.95 6.95
C ARG A 115 3.01 1.61 6.42
N ALA A 116 3.88 0.87 5.73
CA ALA A 116 3.56 -0.48 5.24
C ALA A 116 3.16 -1.40 6.40
N ILE A 117 3.90 -1.36 7.48
CA ILE A 117 3.62 -2.14 8.69
C ILE A 117 2.25 -1.77 9.25
N SER A 118 1.91 -0.48 9.27
CA SER A 118 0.62 -0.01 9.78
C SER A 118 -0.58 -0.52 8.95
N TYR A 119 -0.34 -0.88 7.69
CA TYR A 119 -1.35 -1.51 6.83
C TYR A 119 -1.25 -3.03 6.79
N GLY A 120 -0.46 -3.62 7.69
CA GLY A 120 -0.31 -5.08 7.77
C GLY A 120 0.46 -5.70 6.63
N GLN A 121 1.27 -4.93 5.93
CA GLN A 121 2.04 -5.40 4.78
C GLN A 121 3.43 -5.88 5.23
N GLY A 122 3.62 -7.22 5.26
CA GLY A 122 4.95 -7.80 5.46
C GLY A 122 5.72 -7.26 6.65
N THR A 123 5.13 -7.23 7.85
CA THR A 123 5.68 -6.59 9.03
C THR A 123 7.13 -6.99 9.30
N GLU A 124 7.44 -8.29 9.29
CA GLU A 124 8.79 -8.78 9.55
C GLU A 124 9.79 -8.28 8.50
N SER A 125 9.43 -8.41 7.23
CA SER A 125 10.27 -7.99 6.11
C SER A 125 10.56 -6.48 6.16
N PHE A 126 9.55 -5.66 6.43
CA PHE A 126 9.73 -4.22 6.50
C PHE A 126 10.52 -3.79 7.75
N ASN A 127 10.37 -4.50 8.87
CA ASN A 127 11.22 -4.26 10.04
C ASN A 127 12.68 -4.56 9.76
N GLU A 128 12.99 -5.65 9.07
CA GLU A 128 14.35 -5.98 8.66
C GLU A 128 14.93 -4.91 7.74
N ARG A 129 14.14 -4.42 6.80
CA ARG A 129 14.56 -3.33 5.90
C ARG A 129 14.84 -2.05 6.67
N LYS A 130 14.01 -1.71 7.65
CA LYS A 130 14.23 -0.53 8.50
C LYS A 130 15.57 -0.63 9.22
N GLU A 131 15.90 -1.78 9.76
CA GLU A 131 17.19 -1.97 10.44
C GLU A 131 18.37 -1.75 9.50
N LYS A 132 18.30 -2.31 8.29
CA LYS A 132 19.34 -2.14 7.27
C LYS A 132 19.46 -0.68 6.85
N LEU A 133 18.34 0.00 6.67
CA LEU A 133 18.30 1.41 6.30
C LEU A 133 18.89 2.29 7.42
N GLN A 134 18.61 1.95 8.68
CA GLN A 134 19.18 2.66 9.81
C GLN A 134 20.71 2.55 9.82
N LYS A 135 21.24 1.38 9.53
CA LYS A 135 22.70 1.19 9.42
C LYS A 135 23.30 2.03 8.30
N LYS A 136 22.63 2.07 7.14
CA LYS A 136 23.07 2.91 6.02
C LYS A 136 23.04 4.39 6.37
N LEU A 137 22.00 4.82 7.06
CA LEU A 137 21.86 6.20 7.52
C LEU A 137 22.98 6.56 8.51
N ASN A 138 23.25 5.69 9.47
CA ASN A 138 24.31 5.91 10.44
C ASN A 138 25.68 6.02 9.77
N ASN A 139 25.96 5.16 8.80
CA ASN A 139 27.20 5.19 8.03
C ASN A 139 27.33 6.50 7.23
N LYS A 140 26.22 6.96 6.63
CA LYS A 140 26.19 8.22 5.89
C LYS A 140 26.50 9.40 6.81
N ILE A 141 25.90 9.43 8.00
CA ILE A 141 26.15 10.49 8.98
C ILE A 141 27.59 10.50 9.42
N GLN A 142 28.19 9.34 9.72
CA GLN A 142 29.59 9.23 10.12
C GLN A 142 30.53 9.73 9.03
N LYS A 143 30.27 9.40 7.77
CA LYS A 143 31.08 9.88 6.64
C LYS A 143 31.02 11.39 6.50
N GLN A 144 29.87 12.01 6.81
CA GLN A 144 29.75 13.46 6.76
C GLN A 144 30.48 14.16 7.90
N LYS A 145 30.64 13.47 9.04
CA LYS A 145 31.39 14.00 10.19
C LYS A 145 32.89 13.81 10.09
N GLY A 146 33.32 12.83 9.31
CA GLY A 146 34.72 12.55 9.06
C GLY A 146 35.28 13.40 7.96
#